data_f9484e4a47a604866cabf60965529992
#
_entry.id   f9484e4a47a604866cabf60965529992
#
_cell.length_a   1.000
_cell.length_b   1.000
_cell.length_c   1.000
_cell.angle_alpha   90.00
_cell.angle_beta   90.00
_cell.angle_gamma   90.00
#
_symmetry.space_group_name_H-M   'P 1'
#
loop_
_entity.id
_entity.type
_entity.pdbx_description
1 polymer ?
#
loop_
_entity_poly.entity_id
_entity_poly.type
_entity_poly.pdbx_seq_one_letter_code
_entity_poly.pdbx_strand_id
1 'polypeptide(L)'
;LKMSDLPVYYTRGYNPHIYLSFSCPLSLGQESLCESCEVKTEQEMIDGEVWKNALQPLMPRGIVITKVAPAVEKVAEIETAVYAVTMPKSGLAAIEAYNNAEQAEVTKKTKRGQKTLDLKQYLSHIDCEEAGDNIEFSVKLPCGSGEALNLNPSLLMDFLQQHGGAPIWQCRVLRTHLYNKSGVDFE
;
A
#
# COMPACT_ATOMS: atom_id res chain seq x y z
N LEU A 1 -1.31 14.72 14.97
CA LEU A 1 -0.76 14.41 16.29
C LEU A 1 -0.20 15.64 17.01
N LYS A 2 0.68 16.45 16.41
CA LYS A 2 1.23 17.67 17.08
C LYS A 2 0.18 18.71 17.46
N MET A 3 -0.96 18.75 16.79
CA MET A 3 -2.04 19.72 17.00
C MET A 3 -3.21 19.14 17.82
N SER A 4 -3.06 17.93 18.33
CA SER A 4 -4.18 17.21 18.99
C SER A 4 -4.10 17.21 20.52
N ASP A 5 -3.03 17.73 21.13
CA ASP A 5 -2.75 17.69 22.56
C ASP A 5 -2.83 16.29 23.20
N LEU A 6 -2.75 15.24 22.36
CA LEU A 6 -2.75 13.84 22.81
C LEU A 6 -1.39 13.45 23.42
N PRO A 7 -1.37 12.55 24.41
CA PRO A 7 -0.16 12.16 25.15
C PRO A 7 0.74 11.22 24.31
N VAL A 8 1.33 11.75 23.23
CA VAL A 8 2.22 11.03 22.34
C VAL A 8 3.67 11.08 22.85
N TYR A 9 4.37 9.95 22.73
CA TYR A 9 5.78 9.87 23.12
C TYR A 9 6.67 10.54 22.07
N TYR A 10 7.58 11.39 22.54
CA TYR A 10 8.64 12.00 21.75
C TYR A 10 9.97 11.26 21.95
N THR A 11 10.71 11.07 20.88
CA THR A 11 12.08 10.52 20.98
C THR A 11 12.97 11.44 21.79
N ARG A 12 13.92 10.85 22.51
CA ARG A 12 14.95 11.61 23.25
C ARG A 12 16.10 11.96 22.32
N GLY A 13 16.67 13.15 22.44
CA GLY A 13 17.83 13.58 21.67
C GLY A 13 17.74 15.05 21.27
N TYR A 14 18.66 15.46 20.38
CA TYR A 14 18.79 16.86 19.95
C TYR A 14 17.59 17.38 19.17
N ASN A 15 16.96 16.50 18.36
CA ASN A 15 15.74 16.80 17.59
C ASN A 15 14.62 15.82 17.99
N PRO A 16 13.84 16.08 19.04
CA PRO A 16 12.74 15.23 19.44
C PRO A 16 11.65 15.19 18.36
N HIS A 17 11.19 13.99 18.02
CA HIS A 17 10.06 13.79 17.10
C HIS A 17 9.10 12.73 17.66
N ILE A 18 7.86 12.76 17.23
CA ILE A 18 6.86 11.76 17.62
C ILE A 18 7.33 10.40 17.14
N TYR A 19 7.35 9.42 18.06
CA TYR A 19 7.68 8.04 17.70
C TYR A 19 6.46 7.40 17.05
N LEU A 20 6.50 7.32 15.72
CA LEU A 20 5.45 6.72 14.90
C LEU A 20 6.04 5.93 13.73
N SER A 21 5.31 4.92 13.28
CA SER A 21 5.63 4.14 12.08
C SER A 21 4.36 3.81 11.29
N PHE A 22 4.49 3.84 9.97
CA PHE A 22 3.41 3.39 9.06
C PHE A 22 3.63 1.93 8.70
N SER A 23 2.55 1.16 8.61
CA SER A 23 2.60 -0.27 8.31
C SER A 23 3.18 -0.55 6.92
N CYS A 24 2.67 0.08 5.91
CA CYS A 24 3.16 -0.04 4.53
C CYS A 24 2.85 1.28 3.80
N PRO A 25 3.80 2.25 3.78
CA PRO A 25 3.54 3.56 3.21
C PRO A 25 2.99 3.49 1.79
N LEU A 26 1.87 4.19 1.56
CA LEU A 26 1.22 4.25 0.25
C LEU A 26 2.00 5.17 -0.68
N SER A 27 2.12 4.76 -1.95
CA SER A 27 2.74 5.62 -2.97
C SER A 27 1.79 6.73 -3.42
N LEU A 28 2.36 7.86 -3.83
CA LEU A 28 1.59 8.97 -4.39
C LEU A 28 0.74 8.52 -5.59
N GLY A 29 -0.48 9.00 -5.65
CA GLY A 29 -1.44 8.67 -6.71
C GLY A 29 -2.17 7.34 -6.51
N GLN A 30 -1.96 6.66 -5.38
CA GLN A 30 -2.70 5.46 -5.00
C GLN A 30 -3.66 5.74 -3.85
N GLU A 31 -4.73 4.99 -3.77
CA GLU A 31 -5.71 5.01 -2.70
C GLU A 31 -5.57 3.75 -1.82
N SER A 32 -6.08 3.81 -0.58
CA SER A 32 -6.08 2.65 0.31
C SER A 32 -7.26 2.66 1.27
N LEU A 33 -7.75 1.49 1.61
CA LEU A 33 -8.77 1.23 2.63
C LEU A 33 -8.18 0.67 3.94
N CYS A 34 -6.88 0.35 3.95
CA CYS A 34 -6.24 -0.42 5.02
C CYS A 34 -4.91 0.18 5.49
N GLU A 35 -4.83 1.52 5.56
CA GLU A 35 -3.65 2.19 6.13
C GLU A 35 -3.66 2.09 7.65
N SER A 36 -2.52 1.75 8.24
CA SER A 36 -2.33 1.83 9.68
C SER A 36 -1.06 2.57 10.06
N CYS A 37 -1.09 3.18 11.23
CA CYS A 37 0.02 3.92 11.80
C CYS A 37 0.12 3.60 13.30
N GLU A 38 1.24 3.04 13.72
CA GLU A 38 1.53 2.83 15.12
C GLU A 38 2.14 4.11 15.72
N VAL A 39 1.60 4.52 16.87
CA VAL A 39 2.09 5.67 17.62
C VAL A 39 2.41 5.24 19.04
N LYS A 40 3.63 5.52 19.51
CA LYS A 40 3.97 5.30 20.89
C LYS A 40 3.35 6.40 21.77
N THR A 41 2.70 6.00 22.86
CA THR A 41 2.04 6.90 23.81
C THR A 41 2.83 7.00 25.11
N GLU A 42 2.61 8.05 25.89
CA GLU A 42 3.14 8.21 27.25
C GLU A 42 2.25 7.50 28.29
N GLN A 43 1.03 7.16 27.92
CA GLN A 43 0.06 6.44 28.75
C GLN A 43 -0.02 4.98 28.31
N GLU A 44 -0.13 4.07 29.27
CA GLU A 44 -0.30 2.63 29.03
C GLU A 44 -1.66 2.29 28.44
N MET A 45 -2.68 3.05 28.82
CA MET A 45 -4.06 2.87 28.35
C MET A 45 -4.57 4.16 27.71
N ILE A 46 -5.18 4.01 26.55
CA ILE A 46 -5.82 5.11 25.82
C ILE A 46 -7.29 4.77 25.56
N ASP A 47 -8.13 5.78 25.51
CA ASP A 47 -9.49 5.66 24.97
C ASP A 47 -9.45 5.92 23.47
N GLY A 48 -9.69 4.87 22.68
CA GLY A 48 -9.62 4.93 21.21
C GLY A 48 -10.63 5.91 20.59
N GLU A 49 -11.83 6.03 21.18
CA GLU A 49 -12.84 6.98 20.67
C GLU A 49 -12.46 8.42 20.99
N VAL A 50 -11.91 8.70 22.15
CA VAL A 50 -11.37 10.02 22.50
C VAL A 50 -10.27 10.43 21.51
N TRP A 51 -9.34 9.51 21.22
CA TRP A 51 -8.26 9.75 20.26
C TRP A 51 -8.79 9.97 18.85
N LYS A 52 -9.71 9.12 18.39
CA LYS A 52 -10.34 9.24 17.06
C LYS A 52 -11.02 10.59 16.89
N ASN A 53 -11.83 10.99 17.88
CA ASN A 53 -12.56 12.24 17.87
C ASN A 53 -11.63 13.48 17.89
N ALA A 54 -10.51 13.41 18.59
CA ALA A 54 -9.50 14.46 18.63
C ALA A 54 -8.71 14.57 17.32
N LEU A 55 -8.45 13.45 16.64
CA LEU A 55 -7.61 13.40 15.43
C LEU A 55 -8.41 13.66 14.15
N GLN A 56 -9.63 13.14 14.02
CA GLN A 56 -10.40 13.21 12.77
C GLN A 56 -10.58 14.65 12.22
N PRO A 57 -10.87 15.68 13.04
CA PRO A 57 -10.99 17.06 12.55
C PRO A 57 -9.67 17.64 12.00
N LEU A 58 -8.53 17.05 12.39
CA LEU A 58 -7.18 17.48 11.99
C LEU A 58 -6.67 16.75 10.76
N MET A 59 -7.42 15.75 10.26
CA MET A 59 -7.02 14.99 9.08
C MET A 59 -7.27 15.79 7.79
N PRO A 60 -6.40 15.64 6.79
CA PRO A 60 -6.66 16.14 5.45
C PRO A 60 -7.96 15.56 4.87
N ARG A 61 -8.56 16.30 3.93
CA ARG A 61 -9.74 15.82 3.21
C ARG A 61 -9.43 14.47 2.52
N GLY A 62 -10.30 13.48 2.69
CA GLY A 62 -10.16 12.13 2.13
C GLY A 62 -9.51 11.13 3.08
N ILE A 63 -8.98 11.54 4.24
CA ILE A 63 -8.48 10.63 5.26
C ILE A 63 -9.53 10.46 6.36
N VAL A 64 -9.99 9.22 6.53
CA VAL A 64 -10.95 8.84 7.57
C VAL A 64 -10.27 7.87 8.55
N ILE A 65 -10.28 8.23 9.84
CA ILE A 65 -9.82 7.35 10.90
C ILE A 65 -10.95 6.36 11.22
N THR A 66 -10.74 5.11 10.88
CA THR A 66 -11.74 4.06 11.11
C THR A 66 -11.70 3.55 12.55
N LYS A 67 -10.49 3.32 13.09
CA LYS A 67 -10.29 2.72 14.41
C LYS A 67 -9.01 3.28 15.06
N VAL A 68 -9.03 3.42 16.36
CA VAL A 68 -7.84 3.60 17.21
C VAL A 68 -7.88 2.54 18.31
N ALA A 69 -6.86 1.71 18.38
CA ALA A 69 -6.79 0.60 19.33
C ALA A 69 -5.32 0.30 19.68
N PRO A 70 -5.04 -0.44 20.77
CA PRO A 70 -3.70 -0.97 21.01
C PRO A 70 -3.22 -1.83 19.84
N ALA A 71 -1.94 -1.71 19.46
CA ALA A 71 -1.36 -2.54 18.42
C ALA A 71 -1.30 -4.02 18.87
N VAL A 72 -1.84 -4.91 18.04
CA VAL A 72 -1.89 -6.35 18.31
C VAL A 72 -0.79 -7.08 17.54
N GLU A 73 -0.56 -6.69 16.29
CA GLU A 73 0.43 -7.29 15.40
C GLU A 73 1.57 -6.32 15.10
N LYS A 74 2.75 -6.86 14.84
CA LYS A 74 3.90 -6.05 14.41
C LYS A 74 3.85 -5.82 12.91
N VAL A 75 4.18 -4.61 12.47
CA VAL A 75 4.32 -4.25 11.03
C VAL A 75 5.20 -5.24 10.24
N ALA A 76 6.19 -5.86 10.90
CA ALA A 76 7.07 -6.87 10.30
C ALA A 76 6.36 -8.19 9.93
N GLU A 77 5.13 -8.40 10.38
CA GLU A 77 4.34 -9.58 10.02
C GLU A 77 3.56 -9.39 8.71
N ILE A 78 3.48 -8.16 8.17
CA ILE A 78 2.88 -7.91 6.85
C ILE A 78 3.72 -8.59 5.77
N GLU A 79 3.06 -9.36 4.92
CA GLU A 79 3.70 -10.10 3.83
C GLU A 79 3.18 -9.70 2.45
N THR A 80 1.86 -9.55 2.29
CA THR A 80 1.24 -9.26 1.00
C THR A 80 0.16 -8.18 1.09
N ALA A 81 -0.08 -7.51 -0.03
CA ALA A 81 -1.17 -6.56 -0.20
C ALA A 81 -2.00 -6.89 -1.45
N VAL A 82 -3.29 -6.61 -1.40
CA VAL A 82 -4.19 -6.72 -2.54
C VAL A 82 -4.52 -5.32 -3.06
N TYR A 83 -4.42 -5.18 -4.37
CA TYR A 83 -4.73 -3.95 -5.07
C TYR A 83 -5.83 -4.20 -6.11
N ALA A 84 -6.93 -3.45 -6.03
CA ALA A 84 -7.91 -3.35 -7.10
C ALA A 84 -7.46 -2.25 -8.06
N VAL A 85 -7.43 -2.57 -9.34
CA VAL A 85 -7.00 -1.66 -10.40
C VAL A 85 -8.14 -1.47 -11.39
N THR A 86 -8.46 -0.20 -11.68
CA THR A 86 -9.36 0.18 -12.78
C THR A 86 -8.53 0.94 -13.81
N MET A 87 -8.54 0.51 -15.06
CA MET A 87 -7.82 1.18 -16.14
C MET A 87 -8.70 1.27 -17.41
N PRO A 88 -8.42 2.19 -18.34
CA PRO A 88 -9.13 2.26 -19.62
C PRO A 88 -9.07 0.94 -20.39
N LYS A 89 -10.17 0.56 -21.05
CA LYS A 89 -10.30 -0.67 -21.83
C LYS A 89 -9.25 -0.81 -22.94
N SER A 90 -8.66 0.30 -23.41
CA SER A 90 -7.52 0.27 -24.34
C SER A 90 -6.29 -0.49 -23.79
N GLY A 91 -6.21 -0.70 -22.48
CA GLY A 91 -5.15 -1.47 -21.84
C GLY A 91 -5.30 -3.00 -21.89
N LEU A 92 -6.42 -3.53 -22.44
CA LEU A 92 -6.67 -4.99 -22.50
C LEU A 92 -5.54 -5.74 -23.22
N ALA A 93 -5.08 -5.23 -24.35
CA ALA A 93 -3.97 -5.83 -25.10
C ALA A 93 -2.67 -5.93 -24.29
N ALA A 94 -2.41 -4.98 -23.37
CA ALA A 94 -1.24 -5.03 -22.50
C ALA A 94 -1.37 -6.12 -21.43
N ILE A 95 -2.59 -6.37 -20.90
CA ILE A 95 -2.87 -7.49 -19.98
C ILE A 95 -2.68 -8.82 -20.70
N GLU A 96 -3.18 -8.95 -21.92
CA GLU A 96 -2.97 -10.13 -22.74
C GLU A 96 -1.48 -10.36 -23.03
N ALA A 97 -0.74 -9.30 -23.35
CA ALA A 97 0.71 -9.38 -23.54
C ALA A 97 1.42 -9.84 -22.26
N TYR A 98 1.03 -9.29 -21.09
CA TYR A 98 1.53 -9.76 -19.80
C TYR A 98 1.22 -11.25 -19.61
N ASN A 99 -0.03 -11.68 -19.80
CA ASN A 99 -0.46 -13.06 -19.57
C ASN A 99 0.28 -14.06 -20.45
N ASN A 100 0.56 -13.69 -21.71
CA ASN A 100 1.26 -14.53 -22.68
C ASN A 100 2.81 -14.48 -22.56
N ALA A 101 3.36 -13.53 -21.83
CA ALA A 101 4.80 -13.44 -21.64
C ALA A 101 5.32 -14.56 -20.73
N GLU A 102 6.45 -15.16 -21.09
CA GLU A 102 7.17 -16.10 -20.21
C GLU A 102 7.81 -15.39 -19.03
N GLN A 103 8.26 -14.15 -19.23
CA GLN A 103 8.89 -13.29 -18.23
C GLN A 103 8.35 -11.87 -18.35
N ALA A 104 8.19 -11.19 -17.22
CA ALA A 104 7.79 -9.79 -17.16
C ALA A 104 8.83 -9.01 -16.32
N GLU A 105 9.96 -8.72 -16.97
CA GLU A 105 11.07 -8.04 -16.31
C GLU A 105 10.78 -6.56 -16.09
N VAL A 106 11.02 -6.10 -14.87
CA VAL A 106 10.93 -4.68 -14.47
C VAL A 106 12.14 -4.26 -13.68
N THR A 107 12.48 -2.99 -13.75
CA THR A 107 13.62 -2.42 -13.02
C THR A 107 13.14 -1.68 -11.78
N LYS A 108 13.47 -2.21 -10.61
CA LYS A 108 13.22 -1.56 -9.32
C LYS A 108 14.43 -0.73 -8.91
N LYS A 109 14.24 0.57 -8.66
CA LYS A 109 15.26 1.43 -8.03
C LYS A 109 15.33 1.14 -6.53
N THR A 110 16.53 0.93 -6.01
CA THR A 110 16.79 0.71 -4.60
C THR A 110 17.84 1.69 -4.09
N LYS A 111 18.01 1.81 -2.78
CA LYS A 111 19.07 2.65 -2.18
C LYS A 111 20.49 2.23 -2.63
N ARG A 112 20.69 0.96 -3.04
CA ARG A 112 21.97 0.39 -3.44
C ARG A 112 22.14 0.30 -4.97
N GLY A 113 21.22 0.86 -5.76
CA GLY A 113 21.25 0.82 -7.23
C GLY A 113 19.94 0.31 -7.83
N GLN A 114 20.03 -0.30 -9.00
CA GLN A 114 18.90 -0.86 -9.71
C GLN A 114 18.92 -2.39 -9.58
N LYS A 115 17.73 -2.99 -9.45
CA LYS A 115 17.55 -4.45 -9.45
C LYS A 115 16.48 -4.82 -10.47
N THR A 116 16.79 -5.73 -11.38
CA THR A 116 15.80 -6.35 -12.27
C THR A 116 15.05 -7.44 -11.51
N LEU A 117 13.75 -7.47 -11.68
CA LEU A 117 12.83 -8.44 -11.10
C LEU A 117 11.90 -8.94 -12.19
N ASP A 118 11.59 -10.23 -12.15
CA ASP A 118 10.54 -10.81 -12.99
C ASP A 118 9.24 -10.87 -12.21
N LEU A 119 8.25 -10.10 -12.64
CA LEU A 119 6.93 -10.04 -12.00
C LEU A 119 6.18 -11.37 -12.06
N LYS A 120 6.44 -12.20 -13.08
CA LYS A 120 5.80 -13.51 -13.25
C LYS A 120 6.06 -14.47 -12.07
N GLN A 121 7.14 -14.28 -11.33
CA GLN A 121 7.44 -15.06 -10.13
C GLN A 121 6.46 -14.78 -8.98
N TYR A 122 5.75 -13.65 -9.01
CA TYR A 122 4.84 -13.20 -7.95
C TYR A 122 3.39 -13.06 -8.42
N LEU A 123 3.20 -12.82 -9.70
CA LEU A 123 1.90 -12.65 -10.34
C LEU A 123 1.92 -13.39 -11.69
N SER A 124 1.51 -14.64 -11.70
CA SER A 124 1.57 -15.49 -12.90
C SER A 124 0.59 -15.09 -13.99
N HIS A 125 -0.59 -14.59 -13.60
CA HIS A 125 -1.68 -14.23 -14.50
C HIS A 125 -2.49 -13.07 -13.94
N ILE A 126 -3.13 -12.29 -14.81
CA ILE A 126 -4.06 -11.22 -14.46
C ILE A 126 -5.41 -11.58 -15.10
N ASP A 127 -6.39 -11.88 -14.25
CA ASP A 127 -7.79 -11.98 -14.65
C ASP A 127 -8.42 -10.61 -14.60
N CYS A 128 -9.06 -10.16 -15.68
CA CYS A 128 -9.71 -8.87 -15.73
C CYS A 128 -11.14 -8.99 -16.26
N GLU A 129 -12.00 -8.08 -15.80
CA GLU A 129 -13.39 -7.96 -16.21
C GLU A 129 -13.63 -6.61 -16.89
N GLU A 130 -14.51 -6.60 -17.89
CA GLU A 130 -14.91 -5.37 -18.56
C GLU A 130 -15.97 -4.64 -17.75
N ALA A 131 -15.74 -3.34 -17.48
CA ALA A 131 -16.64 -2.45 -16.73
C ALA A 131 -16.86 -1.14 -17.52
N GLY A 132 -17.78 -1.18 -18.49
CA GLY A 132 -18.04 -0.07 -19.41
C GLY A 132 -16.82 0.28 -20.28
N ASP A 133 -16.32 1.51 -20.17
CA ASP A 133 -15.12 1.97 -20.88
C ASP A 133 -13.81 1.57 -20.19
N ASN A 134 -13.89 0.86 -19.07
CA ASN A 134 -12.76 0.41 -18.28
C ASN A 134 -12.68 -1.12 -18.23
N ILE A 135 -11.55 -1.60 -17.74
CA ILE A 135 -11.33 -2.95 -17.26
C ILE A 135 -10.93 -2.88 -15.79
N GLU A 136 -11.35 -3.88 -15.02
CA GLU A 136 -11.07 -4.01 -13.61
C GLU A 136 -10.39 -5.34 -13.32
N PHE A 137 -9.40 -5.32 -12.44
CA PHE A 137 -8.70 -6.52 -12.01
C PHE A 137 -8.13 -6.35 -10.61
N SER A 138 -7.84 -7.46 -9.96
CA SER A 138 -7.18 -7.46 -8.65
C SER A 138 -5.86 -8.21 -8.72
N VAL A 139 -4.84 -7.66 -8.03
CA VAL A 139 -3.53 -8.29 -7.93
C VAL A 139 -3.08 -8.38 -6.48
N LYS A 140 -2.50 -9.52 -6.11
CA LYS A 140 -1.87 -9.72 -4.82
C LYS A 140 -0.37 -9.68 -4.99
N LEU A 141 0.30 -8.74 -4.31
CA LEU A 141 1.74 -8.50 -4.44
C LEU A 141 2.44 -8.57 -3.08
N PRO A 142 3.71 -8.98 -3.04
CA PRO A 142 4.53 -8.88 -1.83
C PRO A 142 4.58 -7.43 -1.32
N CYS A 143 4.33 -7.25 -0.02
CA CYS A 143 4.30 -5.95 0.66
C CYS A 143 5.09 -6.00 1.98
N GLY A 144 6.22 -6.69 2.00
CA GLY A 144 7.04 -6.80 3.19
C GLY A 144 7.74 -5.50 3.58
N SER A 145 8.16 -5.41 4.84
CA SER A 145 8.89 -4.28 5.41
C SER A 145 10.38 -4.60 5.60
N GLY A 146 11.22 -3.56 5.72
CA GLY A 146 12.65 -3.71 5.95
C GLY A 146 13.39 -4.34 4.77
N GLU A 147 13.97 -5.52 4.98
CA GLU A 147 14.68 -6.28 3.94
C GLU A 147 13.78 -7.22 3.14
N ALA A 148 12.53 -7.43 3.60
CA ALA A 148 11.57 -8.25 2.90
C ALA A 148 11.14 -7.62 1.57
N LEU A 149 10.74 -8.47 0.64
CA LEU A 149 10.32 -8.01 -0.68
C LEU A 149 9.07 -7.16 -0.58
N ASN A 150 9.13 -5.99 -1.20
CA ASN A 150 7.99 -5.09 -1.40
C ASN A 150 7.90 -4.77 -2.89
N LEU A 151 6.81 -5.14 -3.54
CA LEU A 151 6.52 -4.81 -4.93
C LEU A 151 5.42 -3.76 -5.00
N ASN A 152 5.82 -2.54 -5.37
CA ASN A 152 4.84 -1.49 -5.63
C ASN A 152 4.07 -1.83 -6.92
N PRO A 153 2.72 -1.71 -6.94
CA PRO A 153 1.92 -1.93 -8.14
C PRO A 153 2.32 -1.02 -9.31
N SER A 154 3.00 0.11 -9.07
CA SER A 154 3.55 0.93 -10.16
C SER A 154 4.49 0.16 -11.09
N LEU A 155 5.23 -0.83 -10.58
CA LEU A 155 6.10 -1.67 -11.41
C LEU A 155 5.31 -2.48 -12.44
N LEU A 156 4.15 -3.01 -12.04
CA LEU A 156 3.24 -3.68 -12.97
C LEU A 156 2.65 -2.68 -13.96
N MET A 157 2.23 -1.50 -13.49
CA MET A 157 1.66 -0.46 -14.35
C MET A 157 2.69 0.05 -15.37
N ASP A 158 3.96 0.17 -14.97
CA ASP A 158 5.07 0.53 -15.88
C ASP A 158 5.25 -0.53 -16.97
N PHE A 159 5.20 -1.82 -16.60
CA PHE A 159 5.26 -2.91 -17.58
C PHE A 159 4.07 -2.86 -18.55
N LEU A 160 2.84 -2.74 -18.04
CA LEU A 160 1.65 -2.66 -18.88
C LEU A 160 1.70 -1.44 -19.82
N GLN A 161 2.13 -0.29 -19.33
CA GLN A 161 2.28 0.93 -20.15
C GLN A 161 3.30 0.73 -21.29
N GLN A 162 4.41 0.06 -21.04
CA GLN A 162 5.42 -0.24 -22.09
C GLN A 162 4.87 -1.17 -23.17
N HIS A 163 3.82 -1.95 -22.87
CA HIS A 163 3.16 -2.87 -23.81
C HIS A 163 1.80 -2.35 -24.33
N GLY A 164 1.64 -1.03 -24.33
CA GLY A 164 0.44 -0.37 -24.89
C GLY A 164 -0.70 -0.14 -23.90
N GLY A 165 -0.47 -0.40 -22.61
CA GLY A 165 -1.42 -0.07 -21.54
C GLY A 165 -1.49 1.43 -21.26
N ALA A 166 -2.55 1.84 -20.58
CA ALA A 166 -2.74 3.21 -20.18
C ALA A 166 -1.67 3.65 -19.15
N PRO A 167 -1.24 4.93 -19.17
CA PRO A 167 -0.34 5.46 -18.16
C PRO A 167 -1.01 5.45 -16.78
N ILE A 168 -0.21 5.28 -15.72
CA ILE A 168 -0.70 5.12 -14.34
C ILE A 168 -1.64 6.25 -13.88
N TRP A 169 -1.46 7.47 -14.36
CA TRP A 169 -2.31 8.61 -14.01
C TRP A 169 -3.73 8.54 -14.60
N GLN A 170 -3.97 7.65 -15.57
CA GLN A 170 -5.32 7.33 -16.08
C GLN A 170 -5.94 6.13 -15.37
N CYS A 171 -5.21 5.50 -14.48
CA CYS A 171 -5.63 4.31 -13.78
C CYS A 171 -5.94 4.67 -12.32
N ARG A 172 -6.91 3.97 -11.74
CA ARG A 172 -7.13 3.99 -10.30
C ARG A 172 -6.49 2.74 -9.70
N VAL A 173 -5.64 2.93 -8.69
CA VAL A 173 -5.01 1.84 -7.94
C VAL A 173 -5.43 1.98 -6.49
N LEU A 174 -6.22 1.04 -6.00
CA LEU A 174 -6.78 1.03 -4.65
C LEU A 174 -6.25 -0.19 -3.89
N ARG A 175 -5.49 0.03 -2.82
CA ARG A 175 -5.13 -1.03 -1.89
C ARG A 175 -6.33 -1.38 -1.01
N THR A 176 -6.80 -2.63 -1.10
CA THR A 176 -7.99 -3.10 -0.40
C THR A 176 -7.68 -3.87 0.86
N HIS A 177 -6.57 -4.64 0.88
CA HIS A 177 -6.19 -5.51 2.00
C HIS A 177 -4.68 -5.53 2.19
N LEU A 178 -4.28 -5.72 3.45
CA LEU A 178 -2.95 -6.13 3.87
C LEU A 178 -3.07 -7.48 4.58
N TYR A 179 -2.21 -8.43 4.23
CA TYR A 179 -2.20 -9.75 4.86
C TYR A 179 -0.89 -10.00 5.59
N ASN A 180 -0.98 -10.61 6.75
CA ASN A 180 0.16 -11.10 7.49
C ASN A 180 0.69 -12.43 6.90
N LYS A 181 1.80 -12.94 7.44
CA LYS A 181 2.45 -14.21 7.02
C LYS A 181 1.56 -15.44 7.18
N SER A 182 0.52 -15.36 7.98
CA SER A 182 -0.48 -16.44 8.14
C SER A 182 -1.63 -16.32 7.15
N GLY A 183 -1.64 -15.29 6.29
CA GLY A 183 -2.70 -15.05 5.32
C GLY A 183 -3.97 -14.44 5.91
N VAL A 184 -3.90 -13.91 7.14
CA VAL A 184 -5.00 -13.23 7.82
C VAL A 184 -4.87 -11.72 7.58
N ASP A 185 -6.00 -11.00 7.49
CA ASP A 185 -6.00 -9.55 7.39
C ASP A 185 -5.22 -8.93 8.54
N PHE A 186 -4.31 -8.00 8.22
CA PHE A 186 -3.54 -7.25 9.19
C PHE A 186 -4.40 -6.14 9.77
N GLU A 187 -4.63 -6.17 11.11
CA GLU A 187 -5.41 -5.19 11.86
C GLU A 187 -4.57 -4.34 12.83
#